data_a8e0ca7ee200c544be5180348c9d5a69
#
_entry.id   a8e0ca7ee200c544be5180348c9d5a69
#
_cell.length_a   1.000
_cell.length_b   1.000
_cell.length_c   1.000
_cell.angle_alpha   90.00
_cell.angle_beta   90.00
_cell.angle_gamma   90.00
#
_symmetry.space_group_name_H-M   'P 1'
#
loop_
_entity.id
_entity.type
_entity.pdbx_description
1 polymer ?
#
loop_
_entity_poly.entity_id
_entity_poly.type
_entity_poly.pdbx_seq_one_letter_code
_entity_poly.pdbx_strand_id
1 'polypeptide(L)'
;MTGLFEGLIGQPLAVQLLEAGLERKRLAPAYLFAGPEGVGRRLAALRFLEGVLSQGEGCERARRRLEERNHPDLVWVEPTFQHQGRLLTRDEAVEAGVSRRTPPQLRLEQIRGVSRALARQPVESTRGMVVIESAEAMAEAAANALLKTLEEPGHGLLILLSAAPERLLSTI
;
A
#
# COMPACT_ATOMS: atom_id res chain seq x y z
N MET A 1 4.26 -19.30 -12.83
CA MET A 1 3.36 -18.44 -12.03
C MET A 1 2.20 -17.88 -12.86
N THR A 2 1.66 -18.72 -13.73
CA THR A 2 0.54 -18.38 -14.61
C THR A 2 -0.71 -18.19 -13.75
N GLY A 3 -1.25 -16.98 -13.69
CA GLY A 3 -2.51 -16.67 -13.04
C GLY A 3 -2.49 -15.75 -11.82
N LEU A 4 -1.32 -15.50 -11.18
CA LEU A 4 -1.28 -14.63 -9.98
C LEU A 4 -1.78 -13.21 -10.29
N PHE A 5 -1.34 -12.64 -11.42
CA PHE A 5 -1.75 -11.31 -11.89
C PHE A 5 -2.91 -11.36 -12.92
N GLU A 6 -3.64 -12.45 -12.97
CA GLU A 6 -4.84 -12.57 -13.79
C GLU A 6 -5.83 -11.45 -13.45
N GLY A 7 -6.34 -10.76 -14.48
CA GLY A 7 -7.18 -9.57 -14.31
C GLY A 7 -6.42 -8.24 -14.34
N LEU A 8 -5.08 -8.21 -14.25
CA LEU A 8 -4.29 -7.00 -14.47
C LEU A 8 -4.00 -6.84 -15.98
N ILE A 9 -4.92 -6.16 -16.68
CA ILE A 9 -4.89 -6.02 -18.13
C ILE A 9 -4.01 -4.81 -18.55
N GLY A 10 -3.25 -4.98 -19.63
CA GLY A 10 -2.51 -3.87 -20.24
C GLY A 10 -1.22 -3.45 -19.53
N GLN A 11 -0.73 -4.23 -18.55
CA GLN A 11 0.47 -3.92 -17.78
C GLN A 11 1.55 -5.03 -17.84
N PRO A 12 1.93 -5.53 -19.03
CA PRO A 12 2.80 -6.71 -19.12
C PRO A 12 4.18 -6.48 -18.50
N LEU A 13 4.76 -5.29 -18.66
CA LEU A 13 6.07 -4.97 -18.10
C LEU A 13 6.03 -4.95 -16.55
N ALA A 14 5.02 -4.33 -15.96
CA ALA A 14 4.87 -4.29 -14.52
C ALA A 14 4.69 -5.71 -13.94
N VAL A 15 3.84 -6.52 -14.58
CA VAL A 15 3.64 -7.93 -14.20
C VAL A 15 4.96 -8.69 -14.27
N GLN A 16 5.69 -8.61 -15.38
CA GLN A 16 6.98 -9.28 -15.55
C GLN A 16 8.01 -8.90 -14.46
N LEU A 17 8.09 -7.62 -14.09
CA LEU A 17 9.00 -7.15 -13.05
C LEU A 17 8.62 -7.69 -11.66
N LEU A 18 7.33 -7.71 -11.34
CA LEU A 18 6.83 -8.22 -10.07
C LEU A 18 7.01 -9.73 -9.96
N GLU A 19 6.70 -10.47 -11.02
CA GLU A 19 6.93 -11.92 -11.10
C GLU A 19 8.41 -12.25 -10.93
N ALA A 20 9.30 -11.57 -11.64
CA ALA A 20 10.74 -11.75 -11.50
C ALA A 20 11.26 -11.49 -10.08
N GLY A 21 10.69 -10.51 -9.38
CA GLY A 21 11.00 -10.23 -7.97
C GLY A 21 10.60 -11.37 -7.05
N LEU A 22 9.40 -11.92 -7.25
CA LEU A 22 8.87 -13.05 -6.48
C LEU A 22 9.68 -14.33 -6.74
N GLU A 23 9.93 -14.67 -8.00
CA GLU A 23 10.70 -15.86 -8.40
C GLU A 23 12.11 -15.88 -7.83
N ARG A 24 12.79 -14.74 -7.90
CA ARG A 24 14.16 -14.61 -7.39
C ARG A 24 14.22 -14.48 -5.87
N LYS A 25 13.07 -14.39 -5.19
CA LYS A 25 12.96 -14.11 -3.74
C LYS A 25 13.76 -12.86 -3.33
N ARG A 26 13.87 -11.91 -4.26
CA ARG A 26 14.59 -10.64 -4.09
C ARG A 26 13.60 -9.49 -4.17
N LEU A 27 13.02 -9.16 -3.03
CA LEU A 27 12.05 -8.08 -2.91
C LEU A 27 12.77 -6.82 -2.42
N ALA A 28 12.52 -5.70 -3.10
CA ALA A 28 12.90 -4.40 -2.58
C ALA A 28 12.11 -4.11 -1.29
N PRO A 29 12.66 -3.32 -0.37
CA PRO A 29 11.96 -2.93 0.85
C PRO A 29 10.77 -2.01 0.58
N ALA A 30 10.81 -1.25 -0.53
CA ALA A 30 9.73 -0.35 -0.93
C ALA A 30 9.48 -0.42 -2.44
N TYR A 31 8.21 -0.27 -2.82
CA TYR A 31 7.72 -0.19 -4.20
C TYR A 31 6.82 1.02 -4.38
N LEU A 32 6.93 1.67 -5.51
CA LEU A 32 5.99 2.69 -5.96
C LEU A 32 5.20 2.16 -7.17
N PHE A 33 3.90 1.96 -7.02
CA PHE A 33 3.00 1.63 -8.11
C PHE A 33 2.32 2.92 -8.59
N ALA A 34 2.83 3.44 -9.70
CA ALA A 34 2.40 4.70 -10.28
C ALA A 34 1.57 4.49 -11.55
N GLY A 35 0.62 5.38 -11.78
CA GLY A 35 -0.20 5.39 -12.99
C GLY A 35 -1.57 6.02 -12.75
N PRO A 36 -2.34 6.31 -13.80
CA PRO A 36 -3.66 6.95 -13.68
C PRO A 36 -4.67 6.09 -12.93
N GLU A 37 -5.77 6.71 -12.52
CA GLU A 37 -6.88 5.97 -11.92
C GLU A 37 -7.41 4.88 -12.87
N GLY A 38 -7.83 3.75 -12.31
CA GLY A 38 -8.35 2.61 -13.11
C GLY A 38 -7.27 1.71 -13.72
N VAL A 39 -5.98 2.06 -13.69
CA VAL A 39 -4.89 1.24 -14.29
C VAL A 39 -4.62 -0.08 -13.55
N GLY A 40 -5.23 -0.31 -12.38
CA GLY A 40 -5.11 -1.54 -11.62
C GLY A 40 -4.03 -1.54 -10.53
N ARG A 41 -3.55 -0.37 -10.07
CA ARG A 41 -2.52 -0.26 -9.01
C ARG A 41 -2.87 -1.05 -7.75
N ARG A 42 -4.12 -0.93 -7.26
CA ARG A 42 -4.60 -1.66 -6.07
C ARG A 42 -4.63 -3.16 -6.32
N LEU A 43 -5.12 -3.59 -7.48
CA LEU A 43 -5.13 -5.00 -7.87
C LEU A 43 -3.71 -5.54 -7.94
N ALA A 44 -2.79 -4.82 -8.57
CA ALA A 44 -1.38 -5.19 -8.64
C ALA A 44 -0.76 -5.36 -7.25
N ALA A 45 -1.04 -4.44 -6.31
CA ALA A 45 -0.57 -4.53 -4.94
C ALA A 45 -1.11 -5.78 -4.22
N LEU A 46 -2.41 -6.03 -4.32
CA LEU A 46 -3.05 -7.21 -3.72
C LEU A 46 -2.47 -8.52 -4.27
N ARG A 47 -2.31 -8.62 -5.60
CA ARG A 47 -1.74 -9.82 -6.23
C ARG A 47 -0.26 -9.99 -5.90
N PHE A 48 0.50 -8.92 -5.84
CA PHE A 48 1.89 -8.96 -5.42
C PHE A 48 2.04 -9.43 -3.98
N LEU A 49 1.23 -8.90 -3.06
CA LEU A 49 1.21 -9.34 -1.66
C LEU A 49 0.74 -10.78 -1.51
N GLU A 50 -0.22 -11.24 -2.32
CA GLU A 50 -0.61 -12.65 -2.39
C GLU A 50 0.60 -13.52 -2.75
N GLY A 51 1.37 -13.13 -3.78
CA GLY A 51 2.59 -13.81 -4.17
C GLY A 51 3.66 -13.81 -3.07
N VAL A 52 3.78 -12.74 -2.31
CA VAL A 52 4.71 -12.66 -1.16
C VAL A 52 4.31 -13.65 -0.06
N LEU A 53 3.02 -13.75 0.25
CA LEU A 53 2.50 -14.66 1.29
C LEU A 53 2.56 -16.12 0.88
N SER A 54 2.33 -16.41 -0.40
CA SER A 54 2.27 -17.77 -0.95
C SER A 54 3.58 -18.23 -1.60
N GLN A 55 4.65 -17.48 -1.41
CA GLN A 55 5.97 -17.77 -2.00
C GLN A 55 5.97 -17.85 -3.54
N GLY A 56 5.14 -17.04 -4.18
CA GLY A 56 5.03 -16.94 -5.64
C GLY A 56 3.91 -17.79 -6.25
N GLU A 57 3.25 -18.62 -5.48
CA GLU A 57 2.07 -19.38 -5.90
C GLU A 57 0.79 -18.60 -5.52
N GLY A 58 -0.28 -18.74 -6.30
CA GLY A 58 -1.57 -18.15 -5.93
C GLY A 58 -2.18 -18.92 -4.74
N CYS A 59 -2.75 -18.21 -3.79
CA CYS A 59 -3.42 -18.78 -2.64
C CYS A 59 -4.73 -18.03 -2.36
N GLU A 60 -5.85 -18.68 -2.65
CA GLU A 60 -7.18 -18.08 -2.49
C GLU A 60 -7.46 -17.61 -1.06
N ARG A 61 -7.00 -18.35 -0.05
CA ARG A 61 -7.12 -17.94 1.35
C ARG A 61 -6.34 -16.65 1.65
N ALA A 62 -5.11 -16.52 1.14
CA ALA A 62 -4.32 -15.31 1.29
C ALA A 62 -4.98 -14.14 0.54
N ARG A 63 -5.43 -14.38 -0.70
CA ARG A 63 -6.16 -13.43 -1.53
C ARG A 63 -7.33 -12.83 -0.79
N ARG A 64 -8.24 -13.66 -0.29
CA ARG A 64 -9.43 -13.23 0.45
C ARG A 64 -9.07 -12.39 1.67
N ARG A 65 -8.12 -12.81 2.49
CA ARG A 65 -7.69 -12.06 3.68
C ARG A 65 -7.09 -10.70 3.35
N LEU A 66 -6.35 -10.60 2.23
CA LEU A 66 -5.79 -9.34 1.74
C LEU A 66 -6.90 -8.40 1.23
N GLU A 67 -7.86 -8.92 0.46
CA GLU A 67 -8.99 -8.16 -0.08
C GLU A 67 -9.90 -7.63 1.03
N GLU A 68 -10.17 -8.45 2.04
CA GLU A 68 -10.91 -8.09 3.26
C GLU A 68 -10.10 -7.22 4.24
N ARG A 69 -8.81 -6.97 3.96
CA ARG A 69 -7.86 -6.27 4.84
C ARG A 69 -7.78 -6.90 6.25
N ASN A 70 -7.93 -8.21 6.33
CA ASN A 70 -8.01 -9.01 7.55
C ASN A 70 -6.76 -9.91 7.76
N HIS A 71 -5.60 -9.47 7.28
CA HIS A 71 -4.33 -10.16 7.56
C HIS A 71 -3.59 -9.43 8.70
N PRO A 72 -3.13 -10.13 9.78
CA PRO A 72 -2.55 -9.49 10.96
C PRO A 72 -1.26 -8.71 10.66
N ASP A 73 -0.53 -9.11 9.62
CA ASP A 73 0.72 -8.46 9.21
C ASP A 73 0.53 -7.46 8.05
N LEU A 74 -0.72 -7.15 7.67
CA LEU A 74 -1.05 -6.14 6.67
C LEU A 74 -1.60 -4.88 7.36
N VAL A 75 -0.98 -3.75 7.06
CA VAL A 75 -1.51 -2.43 7.38
C VAL A 75 -1.82 -1.71 6.07
N TRP A 76 -3.08 -1.35 5.89
CA TRP A 76 -3.55 -0.62 4.72
C TRP A 76 -3.97 0.78 5.13
N VAL A 77 -3.31 1.79 4.58
CA VAL A 77 -3.50 3.20 4.94
C VAL A 77 -4.04 3.97 3.74
N GLU A 78 -5.07 4.75 3.97
CA GLU A 78 -5.67 5.62 2.97
C GLU A 78 -5.85 7.03 3.52
N PRO A 79 -5.97 8.04 2.61
CA PRO A 79 -6.24 9.41 3.02
C PRO A 79 -7.55 9.53 3.81
N THR A 80 -7.55 10.37 4.83
CA THR A 80 -8.68 10.52 5.74
C THR A 80 -9.14 11.97 5.85
N PHE A 81 -10.43 12.14 6.15
CA PHE A 81 -11.02 13.39 6.61
C PHE A 81 -10.96 13.45 8.13
N GLN A 82 -10.74 14.64 8.68
CA GLN A 82 -10.90 14.86 10.11
C GLN A 82 -12.31 15.36 10.41
N HIS A 83 -13.05 14.62 11.21
CA HIS A 83 -14.41 14.96 11.62
C HIS A 83 -14.59 14.69 13.12
N GLN A 84 -14.93 15.72 13.89
CA GLN A 84 -15.18 15.62 15.34
C GLN A 84 -14.10 14.82 16.13
N GLY A 85 -12.83 15.06 15.81
CA GLY A 85 -11.71 14.37 16.45
C GLY A 85 -11.43 12.94 15.95
N ARG A 86 -12.21 12.44 14.98
CA ARG A 86 -12.00 11.14 14.34
C ARG A 86 -11.44 11.30 12.93
N LEU A 87 -10.70 10.30 12.49
CA LEU A 87 -10.26 10.16 11.11
C LEU A 87 -11.23 9.22 10.40
N LEU A 88 -11.82 9.69 9.31
CA LEU A 88 -12.75 8.93 8.48
C LEU A 88 -12.14 8.74 7.10
N THR A 89 -12.15 7.53 6.59
CA THR A 89 -11.88 7.25 5.18
C THR A 89 -12.96 7.87 4.30
N ARG A 90 -12.78 7.83 2.98
CA ARG A 90 -13.78 8.35 2.04
C ARG A 90 -15.13 7.61 2.21
N ASP A 91 -15.09 6.29 2.33
CA ASP A 91 -16.29 5.46 2.45
C ASP A 91 -17.01 5.72 3.77
N GLU A 92 -16.27 5.75 4.89
CA GLU A 92 -16.82 6.10 6.21
C GLU A 92 -17.42 7.51 6.26
N ALA A 93 -16.81 8.47 5.55
CA ALA A 93 -17.34 9.83 5.45
C ALA A 93 -18.67 9.87 4.67
N VAL A 94 -18.77 9.09 3.59
CA VAL A 94 -20.03 8.95 2.83
C VAL A 94 -21.11 8.30 3.68
N GLU A 95 -20.82 7.20 4.37
CA GLU A 95 -21.75 6.52 5.27
C GLU A 95 -22.22 7.42 6.41
N ALA A 96 -21.32 8.25 6.94
CA ALA A 96 -21.64 9.22 8.00
C ALA A 96 -22.32 10.51 7.49
N GLY A 97 -22.58 10.64 6.17
CA GLY A 97 -23.17 11.83 5.56
C GLY A 97 -22.28 13.08 5.64
N VAL A 98 -20.98 12.89 5.82
CA VAL A 98 -20.02 13.99 5.97
C VAL A 98 -19.53 14.46 4.60
N SER A 99 -20.02 15.63 4.16
CA SER A 99 -19.50 16.31 2.96
C SER A 99 -18.40 17.30 3.36
N ARG A 100 -17.23 17.20 2.72
CA ARG A 100 -16.09 18.09 2.94
C ARG A 100 -15.63 18.71 1.63
N ARG A 101 -15.32 20.03 1.67
CA ARG A 101 -14.74 20.75 0.53
C ARG A 101 -13.25 20.48 0.35
N THR A 102 -12.54 20.18 1.45
CA THR A 102 -11.10 19.85 1.42
C THR A 102 -10.92 18.36 1.13
N PRO A 103 -9.99 18.00 0.24
CA PRO A 103 -9.69 16.59 -0.05
C PRO A 103 -9.14 15.88 1.21
N PRO A 104 -9.31 14.55 1.30
CA PRO A 104 -8.72 13.77 2.37
C PRO A 104 -7.19 13.78 2.24
N GLN A 105 -6.51 13.63 3.36
CA GLN A 105 -5.05 13.67 3.44
C GLN A 105 -4.50 12.50 4.24
N LEU A 106 -3.28 12.09 3.89
CA LEU A 106 -2.45 11.21 4.72
C LEU A 106 -1.73 12.06 5.76
N ARG A 107 -1.97 11.76 7.02
CA ARG A 107 -1.51 12.55 8.17
C ARG A 107 -0.27 11.94 8.81
N LEU A 108 0.45 12.77 9.54
CA LEU A 108 1.68 12.37 10.26
C LEU A 108 1.46 11.15 11.18
N GLU A 109 0.34 11.11 11.92
CA GLU A 109 0.03 9.99 12.81
C GLU A 109 -0.16 8.67 12.06
N GLN A 110 -0.76 8.70 10.87
CA GLN A 110 -0.91 7.52 10.01
C GLN A 110 0.45 7.02 9.58
N ILE A 111 1.35 7.90 9.13
CA ILE A 111 2.72 7.53 8.71
C ILE A 111 3.57 7.05 9.90
N ARG A 112 3.42 7.63 11.08
CA ARG A 112 4.04 7.08 12.30
C ARG A 112 3.53 5.67 12.62
N GLY A 113 2.25 5.40 12.34
CA GLY A 113 1.67 4.06 12.40
C GLY A 113 2.34 3.09 11.45
N VAL A 114 2.57 3.52 10.20
CA VAL A 114 3.30 2.77 9.16
C VAL A 114 4.71 2.41 9.64
N SER A 115 5.48 3.38 10.15
CA SER A 115 6.84 3.14 10.64
C SER A 115 6.87 2.10 11.76
N ARG A 116 5.91 2.19 12.70
CA ARG A 116 5.78 1.19 13.77
C ARG A 116 5.40 -0.20 13.24
N ALA A 117 4.53 -0.27 12.24
CA ALA A 117 4.11 -1.54 11.64
C ALA A 117 5.27 -2.24 10.92
N LEU A 118 6.09 -1.49 10.18
CA LEU A 118 7.27 -2.01 9.48
C LEU A 118 8.38 -2.46 10.44
N ALA A 119 8.48 -1.85 11.61
CA ALA A 119 9.45 -2.20 12.65
C ALA A 119 9.03 -3.40 13.52
N ARG A 120 7.75 -3.80 13.49
CA ARG A 120 7.26 -4.93 14.29
C ARG A 120 7.63 -6.26 13.65
N GLN A 121 7.85 -7.26 14.52
CA GLN A 121 7.94 -8.65 14.08
C GLN A 121 6.58 -9.11 13.54
N PRO A 122 6.53 -9.72 12.36
CA PRO A 122 5.31 -10.28 11.80
C PRO A 122 4.79 -11.45 12.65
N VAL A 123 3.49 -11.69 12.62
CA VAL A 123 2.80 -12.73 13.39
C VAL A 123 2.69 -14.04 12.62
N GLU A 124 2.31 -13.98 11.36
CA GLU A 124 2.04 -15.15 10.50
C GLU A 124 2.93 -15.19 9.26
N SER A 125 3.35 -14.03 8.75
CA SER A 125 4.12 -13.93 7.52
C SER A 125 5.62 -13.80 7.78
N THR A 126 6.43 -13.82 6.73
CA THR A 126 7.88 -13.64 6.83
C THR A 126 8.28 -12.17 7.04
N ARG A 127 7.36 -11.23 6.76
CA ARG A 127 7.57 -9.79 6.91
C ARG A 127 6.27 -9.02 7.08
N GLY A 128 6.32 -7.91 7.79
CA GLY A 128 5.21 -6.96 7.82
C GLY A 128 4.97 -6.32 6.44
N MET A 129 3.73 -6.08 6.10
CA MET A 129 3.32 -5.53 4.82
C MET A 129 2.53 -4.25 5.05
N VAL A 130 2.89 -3.19 4.36
CA VAL A 130 2.18 -1.91 4.41
C VAL A 130 1.86 -1.44 3.01
N VAL A 131 0.62 -1.01 2.81
CA VAL A 131 0.16 -0.34 1.59
C VAL A 131 -0.33 1.05 1.95
N ILE A 132 0.14 2.06 1.23
CA ILE A 132 -0.32 3.45 1.34
C ILE A 132 -1.01 3.83 0.03
N GLU A 133 -2.32 4.06 0.08
CA GLU A 133 -3.09 4.55 -1.07
C GLU A 133 -2.95 6.06 -1.23
N SER A 134 -2.97 6.52 -2.47
CA SER A 134 -2.91 7.96 -2.83
C SER A 134 -1.76 8.67 -2.10
N ALA A 135 -0.56 8.10 -2.23
CA ALA A 135 0.63 8.60 -1.53
C ALA A 135 0.89 10.09 -1.81
N GLU A 136 0.47 10.60 -2.96
CA GLU A 136 0.49 12.02 -3.32
C GLU A 136 -0.38 12.93 -2.42
N ALA A 137 -1.27 12.34 -1.61
CA ALA A 137 -2.11 13.06 -0.66
C ALA A 137 -1.45 13.26 0.72
N MET A 138 -0.16 12.94 0.85
CA MET A 138 0.58 13.17 2.08
C MET A 138 0.72 14.67 2.36
N ALA A 139 0.42 15.04 3.62
CA ALA A 139 0.85 16.33 4.15
C ALA A 139 2.38 16.35 4.27
N GLU A 140 3.00 17.53 4.14
CA GLU A 140 4.47 17.69 4.15
C GLU A 140 5.13 17.01 5.36
N ALA A 141 4.59 17.18 6.55
CA ALA A 141 5.10 16.54 7.75
C ALA A 141 5.02 15.00 7.70
N ALA A 142 4.00 14.45 7.03
CA ALA A 142 3.84 13.02 6.81
C ALA A 142 4.88 12.50 5.80
N ALA A 143 5.08 13.20 4.70
CA ALA A 143 6.08 12.86 3.70
C ALA A 143 7.50 12.87 4.30
N ASN A 144 7.86 13.90 5.07
CA ASN A 144 9.15 13.98 5.76
C ASN A 144 9.34 12.84 6.79
N ALA A 145 8.29 12.39 7.44
CA ALA A 145 8.36 11.24 8.33
C ALA A 145 8.56 9.93 7.56
N LEU A 146 7.95 9.80 6.37
CA LEU A 146 8.10 8.63 5.51
C LEU A 146 9.52 8.51 4.96
N LEU A 147 10.21 9.62 4.64
CA LEU A 147 11.61 9.61 4.19
C LEU A 147 12.50 8.82 5.15
N LYS A 148 12.38 9.08 6.45
CA LYS A 148 13.15 8.35 7.47
C LYS A 148 12.87 6.84 7.44
N THR A 149 11.62 6.47 7.19
CA THR A 149 11.22 5.07 7.08
C THR A 149 11.77 4.42 5.80
N LEU A 150 11.88 5.19 4.72
CA LEU A 150 12.47 4.71 3.46
C LEU A 150 14.01 4.57 3.54
N GLU A 151 14.67 5.41 4.33
CA GLU A 151 16.12 5.30 4.60
C GLU A 151 16.43 4.06 5.47
N GLU A 152 15.56 3.74 6.43
CA GLU A 152 15.71 2.60 7.34
C GLU A 152 14.41 1.74 7.36
N PRO A 153 14.09 1.04 6.26
CA PRO A 153 12.78 0.38 6.10
C PRO A 153 12.60 -0.87 6.98
N GLY A 154 13.62 -1.27 7.74
CA GLY A 154 13.56 -2.49 8.54
C GLY A 154 13.45 -3.75 7.68
N HIS A 155 12.69 -4.74 8.17
CA HIS A 155 12.43 -6.00 7.44
C HIS A 155 11.08 -6.04 6.74
N GLY A 156 10.29 -4.97 6.82
CA GLY A 156 8.97 -4.88 6.23
C GLY A 156 9.00 -4.66 4.71
N LEU A 157 7.81 -4.73 4.11
CA LEU A 157 7.54 -4.42 2.71
C LEU A 157 6.57 -3.25 2.64
N LEU A 158 6.99 -2.16 2.02
CA LEU A 158 6.17 -0.97 1.82
C LEU A 158 5.74 -0.85 0.34
N ILE A 159 4.47 -0.64 0.09
CA ILE A 159 3.94 -0.34 -1.25
C ILE A 159 3.24 1.01 -1.20
N LEU A 160 3.66 1.92 -2.06
CA LEU A 160 3.03 3.21 -2.30
C LEU A 160 2.22 3.14 -3.58
N LEU A 161 0.95 3.56 -3.54
CA LEU A 161 0.10 3.69 -4.71
C LEU A 161 -0.09 5.17 -5.01
N SER A 162 0.27 5.62 -6.22
CA SER A 162 0.13 7.04 -6.59
C SER A 162 -0.44 7.22 -7.99
N ALA A 163 -1.38 8.15 -8.12
CA ALA A 163 -1.90 8.61 -9.43
C ALA A 163 -1.06 9.75 -9.99
N ALA A 164 -0.30 10.45 -9.16
CA ALA A 164 0.51 11.63 -9.50
C ALA A 164 1.91 11.50 -8.83
N PRO A 165 2.75 10.57 -9.32
CA PRO A 165 4.05 10.29 -8.71
C PRO A 165 4.99 11.50 -8.73
N GLU A 166 4.82 12.42 -9.68
CA GLU A 166 5.58 13.68 -9.74
C GLU A 166 5.34 14.57 -8.52
N ARG A 167 4.16 14.49 -7.91
CA ARG A 167 3.85 15.23 -6.67
C ARG A 167 4.50 14.59 -5.45
N LEU A 168 4.64 13.28 -5.48
CA LEU A 168 5.32 12.52 -4.43
C LEU A 168 6.82 12.77 -4.49
N LEU A 169 7.43 12.67 -5.68
CA LEU A 169 8.86 12.83 -5.88
C LEU A 169 9.37 14.24 -5.57
N SER A 170 8.53 15.26 -5.68
CA SER A 170 8.91 16.62 -5.25
C SER A 170 9.03 16.76 -3.73
N THR A 171 8.51 15.80 -2.99
CA THR A 171 8.49 15.80 -1.51
C THR A 171 9.39 14.71 -0.93
N ILE A 172 9.61 13.63 -1.67
CA ILE A 172 10.45 12.47 -1.37
C ILE A 172 11.60 12.37 -2.37
#